data_c048a8c033b89980736429a2bd47ffc7
#
_entry.id   c048a8c033b89980736429a2bd47ffc7
#
_cell.length_a   1.000
_cell.length_b   1.000
_cell.length_c   1.000
_cell.angle_alpha   90.00
_cell.angle_beta   90.00
_cell.angle_gamma   90.00
#
_symmetry.space_group_name_H-M   'P 1'
#
loop_
_entity.id
_entity.type
_entity.pdbx_description
1 polymer ?
#
loop_
_entity_poly.entity_id
_entity_poly.type
_entity_poly.pdbx_seq_one_letter_code
_entity_poly.pdbx_strand_id
1 'polypeptide(L)'
;NKRVLHIVLFANFCLWAVIKYTNFSIETINMITGSSLPLQHFVMPLGMSFYTFQSMGYLTDVYRHKYEAENSFIKVATFITFFPHIVQGPFSRFDQLGKTMFRENKFSYDNLCRGARRILWGLVKKLLIADKLGIAVNVYFLDVQGYKGAYLWVASVLYGMQLYADFSGYMDMVCGGAKIMGIEVAENFERPFLAKSVEEYWRRWHITLGTWFRDYVFYPISMGPSAQKLGRKSRKKFGPRMGKLVPSYLALIFVWSITGIWHGAAWKYIIWGLANLFIIVFSMQMETVYKKCRKACRADSHPHIWGFFQVFRTFWLINFLRVMSNCKDFMESITYYGNLFRGWGTMHIEGISSFFPSMSRSDIIIASFFSIIFVFVDLMQEYNKWDKFTEKVPGAVRSITYAGLIFALFMYAGGNNDLTSGFLYAVF
;
A
#
# COMPACT_ATOMS: atom_id res chain seq x y z
N ASN A 1 -33.24 7.73 -2.99
CA ASN A 1 -33.99 6.47 -3.21
C ASN A 1 -33.02 5.30 -3.20
N LYS A 2 -33.26 4.29 -2.35
CA LYS A 2 -32.39 3.11 -2.18
C LYS A 2 -32.20 2.31 -3.48
N ARG A 3 -33.28 2.15 -4.27
CA ARG A 3 -33.22 1.41 -5.55
C ARG A 3 -32.28 2.11 -6.55
N VAL A 4 -32.38 3.43 -6.67
CA VAL A 4 -31.53 4.22 -7.57
C VAL A 4 -30.07 4.09 -7.17
N LEU A 5 -29.76 4.22 -5.87
CA LEU A 5 -28.38 4.01 -5.39
C LEU A 5 -27.84 2.64 -5.80
N HIS A 6 -28.59 1.56 -5.53
CA HIS A 6 -28.13 0.21 -5.88
C HIS A 6 -27.92 0.03 -7.39
N ILE A 7 -28.80 0.58 -8.22
CA ILE A 7 -28.65 0.51 -9.70
C ILE A 7 -27.38 1.23 -10.13
N VAL A 8 -27.14 2.47 -9.63
CA VAL A 8 -25.97 3.26 -10.02
C VAL A 8 -24.67 2.63 -9.51
N LEU A 9 -24.62 2.15 -8.25
CA LEU A 9 -23.46 1.44 -7.72
C LEU A 9 -23.17 0.15 -8.50
N PHE A 10 -24.22 -0.61 -8.84
CA PHE A 10 -24.09 -1.83 -9.62
C PHE A 10 -23.59 -1.54 -11.04
N ALA A 11 -24.13 -0.52 -11.72
CA ALA A 11 -23.70 -0.14 -13.05
C ALA A 11 -22.21 0.30 -13.06
N ASN A 12 -21.79 1.13 -12.09
CA ASN A 12 -20.37 1.53 -11.94
C ASN A 12 -19.45 0.31 -11.71
N PHE A 13 -19.87 -0.59 -10.80
CA PHE A 13 -19.12 -1.81 -10.52
C PHE A 13 -19.04 -2.73 -11.74
N CYS A 14 -20.15 -2.94 -12.47
CA CYS A 14 -20.18 -3.76 -13.67
C CYS A 14 -19.27 -3.21 -14.77
N LEU A 15 -19.30 -1.90 -15.02
CA LEU A 15 -18.43 -1.27 -16.02
C LEU A 15 -16.96 -1.49 -15.68
N TRP A 16 -16.58 -1.25 -14.42
CA TRP A 16 -15.23 -1.51 -13.94
C TRP A 16 -14.85 -3.00 -14.05
N ALA A 17 -15.75 -3.90 -13.65
CA ALA A 17 -15.50 -5.33 -13.67
C ALA A 17 -15.34 -5.87 -15.10
N VAL A 18 -16.18 -5.44 -16.04
CA VAL A 18 -16.09 -5.86 -17.44
C VAL A 18 -14.75 -5.46 -18.04
N ILE A 19 -14.33 -4.21 -17.88
CA ILE A 19 -13.08 -3.74 -18.48
C ILE A 19 -11.87 -4.42 -17.83
N LYS A 20 -11.87 -4.59 -16.50
CA LYS A 20 -10.69 -5.10 -15.78
C LYS A 20 -10.59 -6.64 -15.75
N TYR A 21 -11.72 -7.37 -15.70
CA TYR A 21 -11.68 -8.81 -15.39
C TYR A 21 -12.13 -9.73 -16.53
N THR A 22 -12.61 -9.22 -17.67
CA THR A 22 -13.04 -10.09 -18.79
C THR A 22 -11.93 -11.01 -19.25
N ASN A 23 -10.72 -10.49 -19.51
CA ASN A 23 -9.61 -11.32 -19.97
C ASN A 23 -9.15 -12.31 -18.90
N PHE A 24 -9.08 -11.92 -17.64
CA PHE A 24 -8.79 -12.84 -16.53
C PHE A 24 -9.84 -13.97 -16.43
N SER A 25 -11.11 -13.66 -16.66
CA SER A 25 -12.17 -14.68 -16.70
C SER A 25 -12.00 -15.63 -17.90
N ILE A 26 -11.71 -15.09 -19.08
CA ILE A 26 -11.45 -15.86 -20.30
C ILE A 26 -10.22 -16.78 -20.10
N GLU A 27 -9.10 -16.25 -19.62
CA GLU A 27 -7.89 -17.03 -19.33
C GLU A 27 -8.16 -18.14 -18.31
N THR A 28 -8.92 -17.84 -17.26
CA THR A 28 -9.32 -18.84 -16.27
C THR A 28 -10.20 -19.95 -16.87
N ILE A 29 -11.19 -19.59 -17.71
CA ILE A 29 -12.02 -20.56 -18.41
C ILE A 29 -11.16 -21.43 -19.34
N ASN A 30 -10.32 -20.81 -20.16
CA ASN A 30 -9.41 -21.53 -21.07
C ASN A 30 -8.52 -22.52 -20.31
N MET A 31 -7.96 -22.07 -19.16
CA MET A 31 -7.13 -22.94 -18.31
C MET A 31 -7.90 -24.15 -17.74
N ILE A 32 -9.15 -23.95 -17.31
CA ILE A 32 -9.95 -25.03 -16.69
C ILE A 32 -10.54 -26.00 -17.75
N THR A 33 -11.00 -25.46 -18.87
CA THR A 33 -11.74 -26.22 -19.87
C THR A 33 -10.87 -26.72 -21.03
N GLY A 34 -9.62 -26.24 -21.13
CA GLY A 34 -8.77 -26.47 -22.30
C GLY A 34 -9.25 -25.77 -23.58
N SER A 35 -10.17 -24.79 -23.47
CA SER A 35 -10.65 -23.99 -24.60
C SER A 35 -9.66 -22.91 -24.99
N SER A 36 -9.87 -22.30 -26.15
CA SER A 36 -9.04 -21.21 -26.71
C SER A 36 -9.89 -19.99 -27.04
N LEU A 37 -10.73 -19.54 -26.10
CA LEU A 37 -11.54 -18.34 -26.26
C LEU A 37 -10.63 -17.11 -26.46
N PRO A 38 -10.93 -16.24 -27.45
CA PRO A 38 -10.09 -15.08 -27.74
C PRO A 38 -10.17 -14.03 -26.63
N LEU A 39 -9.01 -13.42 -26.33
CA LEU A 39 -8.94 -12.29 -25.41
C LEU A 39 -9.52 -11.05 -26.08
N GLN A 40 -10.10 -10.16 -25.26
CA GLN A 40 -10.73 -8.93 -25.69
C GLN A 40 -9.75 -7.75 -25.61
N HIS A 41 -9.85 -6.81 -26.54
CA HIS A 41 -9.04 -5.61 -26.56
C HIS A 41 -9.76 -4.45 -25.87
N PHE A 42 -9.66 -4.36 -24.56
CA PHE A 42 -10.16 -3.23 -23.81
C PHE A 42 -9.06 -2.21 -23.56
N VAL A 43 -9.33 -0.95 -23.83
CA VAL A 43 -8.49 0.17 -23.36
C VAL A 43 -8.93 0.52 -21.95
N MET A 44 -8.06 0.29 -20.96
CA MET A 44 -8.34 0.69 -19.59
C MET A 44 -8.12 2.20 -19.41
N PRO A 45 -9.16 2.97 -19.08
CA PRO A 45 -8.98 4.39 -18.79
C PRO A 45 -8.08 4.60 -17.58
N LEU A 46 -7.18 5.58 -17.67
CA LEU A 46 -6.27 5.94 -16.60
C LEU A 46 -7.06 6.26 -15.32
N GLY A 47 -6.66 5.66 -14.20
CA GLY A 47 -7.27 5.90 -12.91
C GLY A 47 -8.67 5.32 -12.70
N MET A 48 -9.13 4.41 -13.58
CA MET A 48 -10.49 3.87 -13.55
C MET A 48 -10.88 3.33 -12.18
N SER A 49 -10.02 2.59 -11.51
CA SER A 49 -10.27 2.05 -10.16
C SER A 49 -10.47 3.16 -9.12
N PHE A 50 -9.69 4.25 -9.25
CA PHE A 50 -9.73 5.37 -8.31
C PHE A 50 -11.02 6.18 -8.42
N TYR A 51 -11.36 6.66 -9.62
CA TYR A 51 -12.57 7.46 -9.78
C TYR A 51 -13.86 6.64 -9.57
N THR A 52 -13.83 5.32 -9.86
CA THR A 52 -14.95 4.43 -9.53
C THR A 52 -15.18 4.38 -8.03
N PHE A 53 -14.15 4.10 -7.22
CA PHE A 53 -14.29 4.02 -5.77
C PHE A 53 -14.65 5.39 -5.16
N GLN A 54 -14.13 6.46 -5.71
CA GLN A 54 -14.42 7.82 -5.25
C GLN A 54 -15.88 8.21 -5.53
N SER A 55 -16.40 7.89 -6.72
CA SER A 55 -17.82 8.08 -7.08
C SER A 55 -18.74 7.27 -6.20
N MET A 56 -18.41 5.97 -6.00
CA MET A 56 -19.21 5.08 -5.14
C MET A 56 -19.22 5.59 -3.69
N GLY A 57 -18.10 6.09 -3.19
CA GLY A 57 -18.00 6.71 -1.88
C GLY A 57 -18.89 7.94 -1.75
N TYR A 58 -18.79 8.87 -2.71
CA TYR A 58 -19.63 10.07 -2.76
C TYR A 58 -21.13 9.74 -2.74
N LEU A 59 -21.59 8.88 -3.65
CA LEU A 59 -22.99 8.48 -3.74
C LEU A 59 -23.50 7.81 -2.46
N THR A 60 -22.68 6.98 -1.84
CA THR A 60 -23.04 6.29 -0.60
C THR A 60 -23.13 7.26 0.57
N ASP A 61 -22.21 8.21 0.69
CA ASP A 61 -22.19 9.20 1.77
C ASP A 61 -23.37 10.17 1.65
N VAL A 62 -23.72 10.63 0.44
CA VAL A 62 -24.92 11.44 0.18
C VAL A 62 -26.19 10.65 0.55
N TYR A 63 -26.27 9.38 0.15
CA TYR A 63 -27.43 8.53 0.51
C TYR A 63 -27.57 8.32 2.02
N ARG A 64 -26.45 8.24 2.74
CA ARG A 64 -26.42 8.12 4.21
C ARG A 64 -26.65 9.44 4.93
N HIS A 65 -26.94 10.51 4.20
CA HIS A 65 -27.10 11.86 4.74
C HIS A 65 -25.89 12.34 5.57
N LYS A 66 -24.68 11.92 5.21
CA LYS A 66 -23.46 12.37 5.86
C LYS A 66 -23.19 13.84 5.52
N TYR A 67 -23.58 14.25 4.32
CA TYR A 67 -23.62 15.62 3.81
C TYR A 67 -24.66 15.74 2.71
N GLU A 68 -25.06 16.97 2.39
CA GLU A 68 -25.99 17.24 1.29
C GLU A 68 -25.35 16.99 -0.06
N ALA A 69 -26.16 16.63 -1.07
CA ALA A 69 -25.69 16.47 -2.43
C ALA A 69 -25.20 17.82 -2.98
N GLU A 70 -24.04 17.84 -3.59
CA GLU A 70 -23.55 19.02 -4.31
C GLU A 70 -24.35 19.19 -5.61
N ASN A 71 -24.92 20.37 -5.79
CA ASN A 71 -25.76 20.72 -6.95
C ASN A 71 -24.95 21.03 -8.22
N SER A 72 -23.68 21.41 -8.04
CA SER A 72 -22.81 21.71 -9.16
C SER A 72 -22.13 20.46 -9.70
N PHE A 73 -22.54 20.05 -10.91
CA PHE A 73 -21.88 18.94 -11.62
C PHE A 73 -20.36 19.18 -11.77
N ILE A 74 -19.95 20.42 -12.04
CA ILE A 74 -18.53 20.77 -12.19
C ILE A 74 -17.75 20.49 -10.92
N LYS A 75 -18.29 20.83 -9.75
CA LYS A 75 -17.62 20.54 -8.47
C LYS A 75 -17.49 19.04 -8.21
N VAL A 76 -18.54 18.27 -8.47
CA VAL A 76 -18.49 16.81 -8.32
C VAL A 76 -17.50 16.19 -9.31
N ALA A 77 -17.52 16.61 -10.56
CA ALA A 77 -16.59 16.16 -11.58
C ALA A 77 -15.14 16.51 -11.20
N THR A 78 -14.87 17.76 -10.78
CA THR A 78 -13.53 18.19 -10.33
C THR A 78 -13.05 17.35 -9.13
N PHE A 79 -13.93 17.06 -8.17
CA PHE A 79 -13.60 16.20 -7.03
C PHE A 79 -13.20 14.78 -7.46
N ILE A 80 -14.00 14.17 -8.37
CA ILE A 80 -13.78 12.79 -8.82
C ILE A 80 -12.51 12.69 -9.70
N THR A 81 -12.28 13.70 -10.55
CA THR A 81 -11.16 13.70 -11.51
C THR A 81 -9.97 14.56 -11.07
N PHE A 82 -9.87 14.85 -9.79
CA PHE A 82 -8.78 15.69 -9.26
C PHE A 82 -7.41 15.11 -9.63
N PHE A 83 -6.72 15.78 -10.57
CA PHE A 83 -5.56 15.22 -11.26
C PHE A 83 -4.42 14.75 -10.36
N PRO A 84 -4.13 15.36 -9.17
CA PRO A 84 -3.01 14.90 -8.37
C PRO A 84 -3.17 13.48 -7.84
N HIS A 85 -4.40 12.98 -7.71
CA HIS A 85 -4.64 11.65 -7.14
C HIS A 85 -5.38 10.67 -8.06
N ILE A 86 -5.66 11.04 -9.32
CA ILE A 86 -6.43 10.18 -10.22
C ILE A 86 -5.71 8.88 -10.61
N VAL A 87 -4.37 8.86 -10.65
CA VAL A 87 -3.58 7.68 -11.06
C VAL A 87 -3.41 6.69 -9.91
N GLN A 88 -2.95 7.13 -8.75
CA GLN A 88 -2.74 6.28 -7.56
C GLN A 88 -2.78 7.08 -6.24
N GLY A 89 -3.46 8.23 -6.23
CA GLY A 89 -3.53 9.12 -5.08
C GLY A 89 -4.39 8.60 -3.93
N PRO A 90 -4.54 9.38 -2.87
CA PRO A 90 -5.40 9.03 -1.75
C PRO A 90 -6.88 8.98 -2.14
N PHE A 91 -7.64 8.01 -1.61
CA PHE A 91 -9.10 7.97 -1.73
C PHE A 91 -9.72 9.05 -0.84
N SER A 92 -9.88 10.25 -1.40
CA SER A 92 -10.38 11.40 -0.67
C SER A 92 -11.88 11.33 -0.46
N ARG A 93 -12.36 11.93 0.63
CA ARG A 93 -13.79 12.11 0.90
C ARG A 93 -14.23 13.51 0.46
N PHE A 94 -15.43 13.62 -0.09
CA PHE A 94 -15.95 14.90 -0.56
C PHE A 94 -16.05 15.94 0.57
N ASP A 95 -16.50 15.51 1.75
CA ASP A 95 -16.60 16.36 2.94
C ASP A 95 -15.25 16.84 3.51
N GLN A 96 -14.15 16.20 3.16
CA GLN A 96 -12.79 16.56 3.57
C GLN A 96 -12.09 17.39 2.49
N LEU A 97 -11.93 16.82 1.30
CA LEU A 97 -11.22 17.47 0.20
C LEU A 97 -11.98 18.72 -0.30
N GLY A 98 -13.29 18.63 -0.44
CA GLY A 98 -14.14 19.74 -0.94
C GLY A 98 -14.07 20.99 -0.10
N LYS A 99 -13.87 20.87 1.24
CA LYS A 99 -13.72 22.01 2.13
C LYS A 99 -12.55 22.93 1.76
N THR A 100 -11.46 22.36 1.28
CA THR A 100 -10.26 23.13 0.90
C THR A 100 -10.19 23.36 -0.59
N MET A 101 -10.72 22.45 -1.41
CA MET A 101 -10.73 22.54 -2.87
C MET A 101 -11.64 23.67 -3.38
N PHE A 102 -12.83 23.85 -2.79
CA PHE A 102 -13.86 24.77 -3.29
C PHE A 102 -13.95 26.08 -2.50
N ARG A 103 -13.04 26.31 -1.54
CA ARG A 103 -12.89 27.62 -0.92
C ARG A 103 -12.00 28.53 -1.77
N GLU A 104 -12.09 29.82 -1.56
CA GLU A 104 -11.13 30.76 -2.11
C GLU A 104 -9.76 30.52 -1.50
N ASN A 105 -8.81 30.08 -2.32
CA ASN A 105 -7.44 29.84 -1.90
C ASN A 105 -6.55 30.98 -2.38
N LYS A 106 -5.98 31.76 -1.43
CA LYS A 106 -4.98 32.80 -1.72
C LYS A 106 -3.59 32.21 -1.78
N PHE A 107 -2.73 32.78 -2.60
CA PHE A 107 -1.32 32.39 -2.65
C PHE A 107 -0.67 32.49 -1.27
N SER A 108 0.02 31.46 -0.87
CA SER A 108 0.77 31.39 0.39
C SER A 108 2.19 30.92 0.13
N TYR A 109 3.17 31.78 0.41
CA TYR A 109 4.58 31.42 0.31
C TYR A 109 4.96 30.25 1.24
N ASP A 110 4.36 30.17 2.43
CA ASP A 110 4.56 29.04 3.34
C ASP A 110 4.06 27.71 2.75
N ASN A 111 2.87 27.73 2.11
CA ASN A 111 2.35 26.54 1.41
C ASN A 111 3.25 26.13 0.23
N LEU A 112 3.76 27.11 -0.52
CA LEU A 112 4.72 26.85 -1.61
C LEU A 112 5.98 26.17 -1.07
N CYS A 113 6.59 26.72 -0.01
CA CYS A 113 7.80 26.15 0.57
C CYS A 113 7.58 24.78 1.20
N ARG A 114 6.48 24.56 1.90
CA ARG A 114 6.15 23.24 2.50
C ARG A 114 5.85 22.22 1.42
N GLY A 115 5.06 22.58 0.42
CA GLY A 115 4.73 21.71 -0.70
C GLY A 115 5.95 21.33 -1.53
N ALA A 116 6.79 22.31 -1.88
CA ALA A 116 8.03 22.06 -2.64
C ALA A 116 9.00 21.13 -1.89
N ARG A 117 9.19 21.33 -0.58
CA ARG A 117 10.01 20.41 0.25
C ARG A 117 9.45 18.99 0.26
N ARG A 118 8.12 18.86 0.32
CA ARG A 118 7.47 17.54 0.31
C ARG A 118 7.61 16.87 -1.05
N ILE A 119 7.46 17.60 -2.15
CA ILE A 119 7.71 17.09 -3.51
C ILE A 119 9.17 16.65 -3.65
N LEU A 120 10.13 17.45 -3.19
CA LEU A 120 11.54 17.11 -3.23
C LEU A 120 11.83 15.80 -2.51
N TRP A 121 11.26 15.61 -1.31
CA TRP A 121 11.39 14.36 -0.56
C TRP A 121 10.74 13.16 -1.28
N GLY A 122 9.59 13.38 -1.90
CA GLY A 122 8.93 12.37 -2.74
C GLY A 122 9.80 11.94 -3.93
N LEU A 123 10.44 12.91 -4.61
CA LEU A 123 11.38 12.65 -5.70
C LEU A 123 12.61 11.87 -5.23
N VAL A 124 13.18 12.20 -4.07
CA VAL A 124 14.30 11.44 -3.49
C VAL A 124 13.89 9.98 -3.25
N LYS A 125 12.73 9.74 -2.65
CA LYS A 125 12.22 8.37 -2.43
C LYS A 125 12.06 7.62 -3.75
N LYS A 126 11.47 8.25 -4.76
CA LYS A 126 11.22 7.62 -6.08
C LYS A 126 12.52 7.38 -6.82
N LEU A 127 13.31 8.41 -7.07
CA LEU A 127 14.40 8.35 -8.03
C LEU A 127 15.72 7.82 -7.44
N LEU A 128 15.99 8.09 -6.16
CA LEU A 128 17.26 7.69 -5.52
C LEU A 128 17.12 6.41 -4.68
N ILE A 129 15.89 6.00 -4.32
CA ILE A 129 15.69 4.75 -3.59
C ILE A 129 14.94 3.74 -4.47
N ALA A 130 13.69 4.01 -4.81
CA ALA A 130 12.82 3.01 -5.43
C ALA A 130 13.33 2.56 -6.81
N ASP A 131 13.64 3.49 -7.71
CA ASP A 131 14.08 3.17 -9.06
C ASP A 131 15.46 2.49 -9.05
N LYS A 132 16.34 2.91 -8.14
CA LYS A 132 17.67 2.27 -8.01
C LYS A 132 17.55 0.84 -7.45
N LEU A 133 16.78 0.62 -6.38
CA LEU A 133 16.57 -0.72 -5.85
C LEU A 133 15.81 -1.62 -6.85
N GLY A 134 14.95 -1.03 -7.67
CA GLY A 134 14.21 -1.71 -8.72
C GLY A 134 15.11 -2.47 -9.71
N ILE A 135 16.32 -1.98 -9.97
CA ILE A 135 17.30 -2.64 -10.84
C ILE A 135 17.60 -4.07 -10.32
N ALA A 136 18.01 -4.18 -9.05
CA ALA A 136 18.31 -5.48 -8.46
C ALA A 136 17.06 -6.34 -8.25
N VAL A 137 15.95 -5.73 -7.81
CA VAL A 137 14.67 -6.43 -7.61
C VAL A 137 14.20 -7.07 -8.90
N ASN A 138 14.23 -6.36 -10.02
CA ASN A 138 13.82 -6.91 -11.31
C ASN A 138 14.65 -8.14 -11.70
N VAL A 139 15.97 -8.12 -11.49
CA VAL A 139 16.84 -9.27 -11.78
C VAL A 139 16.44 -10.50 -10.96
N TYR A 140 16.18 -10.31 -9.66
CA TYR A 140 15.76 -11.42 -8.79
C TYR A 140 14.41 -12.04 -9.19
N PHE A 141 13.45 -11.21 -9.57
CA PHE A 141 12.10 -11.67 -9.90
C PHE A 141 11.96 -12.11 -11.36
N LEU A 142 12.92 -11.78 -12.24
CA LEU A 142 12.99 -12.35 -13.58
C LEU A 142 13.54 -13.77 -13.59
N ASP A 143 14.39 -14.12 -12.63
CA ASP A 143 15.00 -15.47 -12.50
C ASP A 143 14.92 -16.01 -11.07
N VAL A 144 13.70 -16.25 -10.60
CA VAL A 144 13.46 -16.82 -9.25
C VAL A 144 14.10 -18.20 -9.08
N GLN A 145 14.36 -18.95 -10.17
CA GLN A 145 14.94 -20.28 -10.10
C GLN A 145 16.47 -20.25 -9.90
N GLY A 146 17.13 -19.23 -10.46
CA GLY A 146 18.57 -19.06 -10.37
C GLY A 146 19.06 -18.61 -9.00
N TYR A 147 18.20 -17.95 -8.21
CA TYR A 147 18.58 -17.44 -6.89
C TYR A 147 18.05 -18.31 -5.75
N LYS A 148 18.83 -18.41 -4.65
CA LYS A 148 18.51 -19.24 -3.47
C LYS A 148 19.01 -18.58 -2.18
N GLY A 149 18.48 -19.05 -1.04
CA GLY A 149 18.96 -18.70 0.29
C GLY A 149 18.99 -17.19 0.57
N ALA A 150 20.11 -16.67 1.03
CA ALA A 150 20.28 -15.28 1.45
C ALA A 150 19.95 -14.26 0.35
N TYR A 151 20.20 -14.57 -0.92
CA TYR A 151 19.86 -13.70 -2.05
C TYR A 151 18.38 -13.37 -2.09
N LEU A 152 17.50 -14.37 -1.92
CA LEU A 152 16.05 -14.16 -1.91
C LEU A 152 15.55 -13.49 -0.63
N TRP A 153 16.20 -13.72 0.52
CA TRP A 153 15.91 -12.96 1.74
C TRP A 153 16.21 -11.48 1.55
N VAL A 154 17.36 -11.14 0.95
CA VAL A 154 17.71 -9.76 0.61
C VAL A 154 16.74 -9.20 -0.44
N ALA A 155 16.44 -9.95 -1.50
CA ALA A 155 15.47 -9.54 -2.53
C ALA A 155 14.12 -9.16 -1.95
N SER A 156 13.61 -9.91 -0.95
CA SER A 156 12.33 -9.57 -0.28
C SER A 156 12.40 -8.24 0.49
N VAL A 157 13.55 -7.93 1.12
CA VAL A 157 13.76 -6.65 1.81
C VAL A 157 13.90 -5.51 0.81
N LEU A 158 14.68 -5.69 -0.26
CA LEU A 158 14.86 -4.70 -1.32
C LEU A 158 13.51 -4.36 -1.98
N TYR A 159 12.70 -5.37 -2.29
CA TYR A 159 11.37 -5.17 -2.85
C TYR A 159 10.44 -4.45 -1.87
N GLY A 160 10.48 -4.82 -0.58
CA GLY A 160 9.70 -4.11 0.44
C GLY A 160 10.07 -2.63 0.52
N MET A 161 11.36 -2.31 0.52
CA MET A 161 11.87 -0.93 0.56
C MET A 161 11.55 -0.18 -0.74
N GLN A 162 11.74 -0.82 -1.90
CA GLN A 162 11.38 -0.26 -3.21
C GLN A 162 9.91 0.14 -3.23
N LEU A 163 9.01 -0.77 -2.90
CA LEU A 163 7.56 -0.53 -2.94
C LEU A 163 7.13 0.56 -1.97
N TYR A 164 7.72 0.59 -0.77
CA TYR A 164 7.40 1.64 0.21
C TYR A 164 7.93 3.02 -0.23
N ALA A 165 9.15 3.09 -0.74
CA ALA A 165 9.71 4.34 -1.23
C ALA A 165 8.98 4.84 -2.48
N ASP A 166 8.64 3.96 -3.43
CA ASP A 166 7.89 4.29 -4.65
C ASP A 166 6.52 4.88 -4.32
N PHE A 167 5.71 4.14 -3.56
CA PHE A 167 4.34 4.54 -3.31
C PHE A 167 4.23 5.71 -2.31
N SER A 168 5.01 5.72 -1.23
CA SER A 168 5.03 6.88 -0.32
C SER A 168 5.65 8.12 -0.95
N GLY A 169 6.62 7.94 -1.86
CA GLY A 169 7.21 9.03 -2.64
C GLY A 169 6.19 9.70 -3.55
N TYR A 170 5.39 8.91 -4.26
CA TYR A 170 4.28 9.44 -5.05
C TYR A 170 3.26 10.21 -4.17
N MET A 171 2.90 9.64 -3.01
CA MET A 171 1.98 10.32 -2.08
C MET A 171 2.54 11.66 -1.61
N ASP A 172 3.83 11.74 -1.34
CA ASP A 172 4.47 13.01 -0.94
C ASP A 172 4.41 14.05 -2.08
N MET A 173 4.60 13.63 -3.33
CA MET A 173 4.45 14.53 -4.47
C MET A 173 3.02 15.01 -4.65
N VAL A 174 2.03 14.13 -4.52
CA VAL A 174 0.59 14.46 -4.58
C VAL A 174 0.20 15.43 -3.47
N CYS A 175 0.53 15.10 -2.22
CA CYS A 175 0.20 15.94 -1.07
C CYS A 175 0.96 17.29 -1.12
N GLY A 176 2.21 17.29 -1.60
CA GLY A 176 3.01 18.50 -1.79
C GLY A 176 2.42 19.42 -2.86
N GLY A 177 2.03 18.87 -4.01
CA GLY A 177 1.36 19.62 -5.08
C GLY A 177 0.01 20.20 -4.64
N ALA A 178 -0.81 19.39 -3.97
CA ALA A 178 -2.06 19.86 -3.38
C ALA A 178 -1.83 20.99 -2.35
N LYS A 179 -0.80 20.87 -1.50
CA LYS A 179 -0.46 21.90 -0.51
C LYS A 179 -0.06 23.22 -1.14
N ILE A 180 0.68 23.22 -2.26
CA ILE A 180 0.99 24.43 -3.03
C ILE A 180 -0.28 25.15 -3.47
N MET A 181 -1.30 24.40 -3.89
CA MET A 181 -2.61 24.93 -4.28
C MET A 181 -3.49 25.33 -3.08
N GLY A 182 -3.04 25.15 -1.84
CA GLY A 182 -3.83 25.39 -0.64
C GLY A 182 -4.86 24.29 -0.35
N ILE A 183 -4.77 23.16 -1.02
CA ILE A 183 -5.68 22.01 -0.89
C ILE A 183 -5.08 20.99 0.08
N GLU A 184 -5.89 20.50 1.00
CA GLU A 184 -5.48 19.46 1.96
C GLU A 184 -5.96 18.09 1.52
N VAL A 185 -5.00 17.18 1.34
CA VAL A 185 -5.23 15.79 0.94
C VAL A 185 -4.86 14.87 2.10
N ALA A 186 -5.61 13.79 2.27
CA ALA A 186 -5.40 12.85 3.38
C ALA A 186 -4.06 12.10 3.24
N GLU A 187 -3.40 11.87 4.38
CA GLU A 187 -2.19 11.05 4.45
C GLU A 187 -2.50 9.58 4.15
N ASN A 188 -1.59 8.93 3.44
CA ASN A 188 -1.77 7.55 3.02
C ASN A 188 -0.77 6.58 3.67
N PHE A 189 0.26 7.09 4.32
CA PHE A 189 1.29 6.32 5.01
C PHE A 189 1.64 6.91 6.36
N GLU A 190 1.82 6.05 7.36
CA GLU A 190 2.26 6.42 8.70
C GLU A 190 3.29 5.42 9.22
N ARG A 191 4.50 5.45 8.64
CA ARG A 191 5.67 4.61 9.04
C ARG A 191 5.32 3.12 9.21
N PRO A 192 4.81 2.46 8.16
CA PRO A 192 4.21 1.13 8.26
C PRO A 192 5.20 0.05 8.67
N PHE A 193 6.49 0.20 8.39
CA PHE A 193 7.52 -0.78 8.78
C PHE A 193 7.83 -0.81 10.28
N LEU A 194 7.34 0.18 11.04
CA LEU A 194 7.45 0.22 12.49
C LEU A 194 6.22 -0.37 13.21
N ALA A 195 5.29 -0.95 12.46
CA ALA A 195 4.09 -1.58 13.01
C ALA A 195 4.42 -2.84 13.83
N LYS A 196 3.76 -2.98 14.98
CA LYS A 196 3.94 -4.10 15.92
C LYS A 196 3.05 -5.30 15.63
N SER A 197 2.10 -5.16 14.71
CA SER A 197 1.20 -6.24 14.26
C SER A 197 0.79 -6.04 12.80
N VAL A 198 0.35 -7.13 12.14
CA VAL A 198 -0.15 -7.06 10.75
C VAL A 198 -1.37 -6.15 10.64
N GLU A 199 -2.26 -6.16 11.64
CA GLU A 199 -3.41 -5.26 11.68
C GLU A 199 -2.97 -3.79 11.78
N GLU A 200 -2.00 -3.47 12.64
CA GLU A 200 -1.44 -2.13 12.75
C GLU A 200 -0.73 -1.71 11.47
N TYR A 201 0.00 -2.64 10.82
CA TYR A 201 0.61 -2.39 9.53
C TYR A 201 -0.41 -1.90 8.50
N TRP A 202 -1.56 -2.56 8.36
CA TRP A 202 -2.61 -2.17 7.42
C TRP A 202 -3.37 -0.90 7.83
N ARG A 203 -3.29 -0.46 9.08
CA ARG A 203 -3.74 0.87 9.50
C ARG A 203 -2.77 1.98 9.13
N ARG A 204 -1.50 1.66 8.87
CA ARG A 204 -0.41 2.59 8.54
C ARG A 204 -0.03 2.56 7.06
N TRP A 205 -0.43 1.55 6.33
CA TRP A 205 -0.19 1.34 4.90
C TRP A 205 -1.46 1.58 4.11
N HIS A 206 -1.39 2.46 3.07
CA HIS A 206 -2.51 2.79 2.20
C HIS A 206 -3.79 3.12 2.99
N ILE A 207 -3.65 4.04 3.93
CA ILE A 207 -4.64 4.38 4.97
C ILE A 207 -6.00 4.71 4.37
N THR A 208 -6.01 5.48 3.27
CA THR A 208 -7.26 5.93 2.66
C THR A 208 -8.04 4.79 2.01
N LEU A 209 -7.37 3.81 1.39
CA LEU A 209 -8.01 2.60 0.90
C LEU A 209 -8.55 1.75 2.06
N GLY A 210 -7.76 1.57 3.11
CA GLY A 210 -8.16 0.84 4.32
C GLY A 210 -9.40 1.45 4.97
N THR A 211 -9.45 2.77 5.08
CA THR A 211 -10.63 3.50 5.61
C THR A 211 -11.83 3.39 4.68
N TRP A 212 -11.62 3.40 3.36
CA TRP A 212 -12.68 3.19 2.38
C TRP A 212 -13.32 1.81 2.56
N PHE A 213 -12.53 0.74 2.59
CA PHE A 213 -13.03 -0.62 2.80
C PHE A 213 -13.71 -0.78 4.17
N ARG A 214 -13.16 -0.16 5.22
CA ARG A 214 -13.77 -0.19 6.55
C ARG A 214 -15.18 0.41 6.54
N ASP A 215 -15.36 1.59 5.91
CA ASP A 215 -16.60 2.37 6.00
C ASP A 215 -17.67 1.88 5.02
N TYR A 216 -17.27 1.37 3.85
CA TYR A 216 -18.23 0.97 2.80
C TYR A 216 -18.40 -0.54 2.64
N VAL A 217 -17.48 -1.35 3.17
CA VAL A 217 -17.57 -2.82 3.10
C VAL A 217 -17.67 -3.43 4.49
N PHE A 218 -16.66 -3.19 5.35
CA PHE A 218 -16.58 -3.87 6.65
C PHE A 218 -17.77 -3.55 7.56
N TYR A 219 -18.03 -2.28 7.85
CA TYR A 219 -19.14 -1.92 8.75
C TYR A 219 -20.52 -2.29 8.21
N PRO A 220 -20.88 -2.04 6.95
CA PRO A 220 -22.17 -2.47 6.41
C PRO A 220 -22.40 -3.97 6.51
N ILE A 221 -21.37 -4.79 6.30
CA ILE A 221 -21.47 -6.25 6.39
C ILE A 221 -21.51 -6.68 7.85
N SER A 222 -20.56 -6.27 8.68
CA SER A 222 -20.45 -6.72 10.08
C SER A 222 -21.63 -6.32 10.94
N MET A 223 -22.21 -5.14 10.68
CA MET A 223 -23.41 -4.65 11.39
C MET A 223 -24.72 -5.10 10.73
N GLY A 224 -24.65 -5.71 9.54
CA GLY A 224 -25.82 -6.15 8.79
C GLY A 224 -26.60 -7.28 9.49
N PRO A 225 -27.92 -7.39 9.22
CA PRO A 225 -28.81 -8.36 9.90
C PRO A 225 -28.31 -9.80 9.80
N SER A 226 -27.77 -10.20 8.64
CA SER A 226 -27.23 -11.56 8.39
C SER A 226 -26.04 -11.87 9.27
N ALA A 227 -25.06 -10.96 9.35
CA ALA A 227 -23.88 -11.13 10.18
C ALA A 227 -24.24 -11.16 11.67
N GLN A 228 -25.14 -10.30 12.10
CA GLN A 228 -25.62 -10.28 13.48
C GLN A 228 -26.41 -11.55 13.84
N LYS A 229 -27.21 -12.10 12.92
CA LYS A 229 -27.88 -13.39 13.10
C LYS A 229 -26.86 -14.53 13.24
N LEU A 230 -25.82 -14.53 12.40
CA LEU A 230 -24.74 -15.50 12.47
C LEU A 230 -23.96 -15.37 13.79
N GLY A 231 -23.67 -14.16 14.25
CA GLY A 231 -23.04 -13.87 15.52
C GLY A 231 -23.85 -14.42 16.71
N ARG A 232 -25.19 -14.22 16.73
CA ARG A 232 -26.06 -14.78 17.76
C ARG A 232 -26.07 -16.31 17.77
N LYS A 233 -26.08 -16.94 16.59
CA LYS A 233 -25.98 -18.41 16.49
C LYS A 233 -24.61 -18.91 17.02
N SER A 234 -23.53 -18.27 16.63
CA SER A 234 -22.18 -18.61 17.07
C SER A 234 -21.98 -18.41 18.58
N ARG A 235 -22.60 -17.37 19.14
CA ARG A 235 -22.59 -17.14 20.60
C ARG A 235 -23.23 -18.31 21.37
N LYS A 236 -24.35 -18.84 20.87
CA LYS A 236 -25.03 -19.99 21.50
C LYS A 236 -24.20 -21.26 21.41
N LYS A 237 -23.47 -21.48 20.30
CA LYS A 237 -22.71 -22.73 20.05
C LYS A 237 -21.28 -22.69 20.60
N PHE A 238 -20.60 -21.56 20.50
CA PHE A 238 -19.15 -21.41 20.74
C PHE A 238 -18.81 -20.35 21.80
N GLY A 239 -19.82 -19.78 22.47
CA GLY A 239 -19.64 -18.83 23.56
C GLY A 239 -19.56 -17.35 23.12
N PRO A 240 -19.48 -16.43 24.12
CA PRO A 240 -19.61 -14.98 23.89
C PRO A 240 -18.52 -14.39 22.98
N ARG A 241 -17.30 -14.92 23.04
CA ARG A 241 -16.17 -14.47 22.22
C ARG A 241 -16.45 -14.67 20.73
N MET A 242 -16.88 -15.88 20.34
CA MET A 242 -17.19 -16.18 18.94
C MET A 242 -18.41 -15.41 18.44
N GLY A 243 -19.37 -15.14 19.31
CA GLY A 243 -20.52 -14.30 18.98
C GLY A 243 -20.12 -12.87 18.53
N LYS A 244 -19.01 -12.32 19.07
CA LYS A 244 -18.45 -11.01 18.68
C LYS A 244 -17.56 -11.09 17.45
N LEU A 245 -16.76 -12.16 17.30
CA LEU A 245 -15.76 -12.29 16.26
C LEU A 245 -16.34 -12.70 14.90
N VAL A 246 -17.36 -13.56 14.88
CA VAL A 246 -17.90 -14.12 13.63
C VAL A 246 -18.47 -13.07 12.67
N PRO A 247 -19.22 -12.03 13.12
CA PRO A 247 -19.60 -10.93 12.23
C PRO A 247 -18.42 -10.21 11.59
N SER A 248 -17.33 -10.01 12.36
CA SER A 248 -16.10 -9.39 11.86
C SER A 248 -15.38 -10.29 10.87
N TYR A 249 -15.33 -11.60 11.09
CA TYR A 249 -14.73 -12.54 10.15
C TYR A 249 -15.46 -12.54 8.81
N LEU A 250 -16.79 -12.54 8.83
CA LEU A 250 -17.57 -12.44 7.60
C LEU A 250 -17.21 -11.16 6.83
N ALA A 251 -17.15 -10.02 7.51
CA ALA A 251 -16.79 -8.76 6.89
C ALA A 251 -15.34 -8.76 6.35
N LEU A 252 -14.38 -9.33 7.11
CA LEU A 252 -12.98 -9.45 6.69
C LEU A 252 -12.81 -10.34 5.46
N ILE A 253 -13.60 -11.42 5.32
CA ILE A 253 -13.61 -12.25 4.12
C ILE A 253 -13.92 -11.38 2.89
N PHE A 254 -14.97 -10.57 2.95
CA PHE A 254 -15.33 -9.68 1.84
C PHE A 254 -14.25 -8.62 1.59
N VAL A 255 -13.76 -7.96 2.64
CA VAL A 255 -12.72 -6.92 2.51
C VAL A 255 -11.49 -7.48 1.81
N TRP A 256 -10.93 -8.59 2.29
CA TRP A 256 -9.69 -9.14 1.75
C TRP A 256 -9.86 -9.79 0.39
N SER A 257 -11.01 -10.41 0.11
CA SER A 257 -11.32 -10.92 -1.24
C SER A 257 -11.41 -9.77 -2.24
N ILE A 258 -12.13 -8.70 -1.91
CA ILE A 258 -12.24 -7.52 -2.77
C ILE A 258 -10.89 -6.80 -2.90
N THR A 259 -10.11 -6.71 -1.81
CA THR A 259 -8.76 -6.13 -1.86
C THR A 259 -7.86 -6.90 -2.82
N GLY A 260 -7.86 -8.23 -2.76
CA GLY A 260 -7.08 -9.06 -3.68
C GLY A 260 -7.51 -8.85 -5.13
N ILE A 261 -8.81 -8.93 -5.40
CA ILE A 261 -9.39 -8.69 -6.72
C ILE A 261 -9.05 -7.27 -7.22
N TRP A 262 -9.16 -6.26 -6.37
CA TRP A 262 -8.87 -4.87 -6.74
C TRP A 262 -7.41 -4.65 -7.16
N HIS A 263 -6.45 -5.30 -6.49
CA HIS A 263 -5.03 -5.19 -6.79
C HIS A 263 -4.65 -5.69 -8.18
N GLY A 264 -5.37 -6.66 -8.74
CA GLY A 264 -5.09 -7.11 -10.10
C GLY A 264 -5.94 -8.29 -10.55
N ALA A 265 -6.09 -8.39 -11.85
CA ALA A 265 -6.81 -9.47 -12.53
C ALA A 265 -5.90 -10.71 -12.67
N ALA A 266 -5.46 -11.29 -11.55
CA ALA A 266 -4.63 -12.50 -11.52
C ALA A 266 -4.83 -13.27 -10.21
N TRP A 267 -4.73 -14.59 -10.27
CA TRP A 267 -4.88 -15.49 -9.12
C TRP A 267 -3.92 -15.16 -7.97
N LYS A 268 -2.70 -14.73 -8.26
CA LYS A 268 -1.71 -14.36 -7.24
C LYS A 268 -2.22 -13.28 -6.28
N TYR A 269 -2.97 -12.30 -6.77
CA TYR A 269 -3.52 -11.23 -5.93
C TYR A 269 -4.68 -11.70 -5.06
N ILE A 270 -5.54 -12.58 -5.59
CA ILE A 270 -6.64 -13.19 -4.82
C ILE A 270 -6.06 -14.00 -3.67
N ILE A 271 -5.07 -14.85 -3.95
CA ILE A 271 -4.41 -15.70 -2.95
C ILE A 271 -3.65 -14.83 -1.94
N TRP A 272 -2.99 -13.76 -2.39
CA TRP A 272 -2.35 -12.79 -1.50
C TRP A 272 -3.35 -12.14 -0.53
N GLY A 273 -4.52 -11.73 -1.01
CA GLY A 273 -5.59 -11.19 -0.18
C GLY A 273 -6.08 -12.22 0.86
N LEU A 274 -6.32 -13.46 0.43
CA LEU A 274 -6.73 -14.55 1.33
C LEU A 274 -5.63 -14.92 2.35
N ALA A 275 -4.36 -14.85 1.99
CA ALA A 275 -3.25 -15.06 2.91
C ALA A 275 -3.19 -13.98 4.00
N ASN A 276 -3.42 -12.72 3.64
CA ASN A 276 -3.56 -11.63 4.62
C ASN A 276 -4.77 -11.85 5.54
N LEU A 277 -5.92 -12.22 4.99
CA LEU A 277 -7.11 -12.60 5.77
C LEU A 277 -6.78 -13.69 6.79
N PHE A 278 -6.12 -14.77 6.34
CA PHE A 278 -5.76 -15.89 7.18
C PHE A 278 -4.89 -15.44 8.37
N ILE A 279 -3.84 -14.66 8.12
CA ILE A 279 -2.93 -14.19 9.18
C ILE A 279 -3.67 -13.29 10.17
N ILE A 280 -4.55 -12.41 9.72
CA ILE A 280 -5.31 -11.51 10.60
C ILE A 280 -6.28 -12.32 11.47
N VAL A 281 -7.07 -13.20 10.87
CA VAL A 281 -8.03 -14.05 11.61
C VAL A 281 -7.30 -14.99 12.57
N PHE A 282 -6.20 -15.60 12.13
CA PHE A 282 -5.35 -16.42 13.00
C PHE A 282 -4.81 -15.63 14.19
N SER A 283 -4.30 -14.42 13.94
CA SER A 283 -3.82 -13.55 15.02
C SER A 283 -4.91 -13.21 16.04
N MET A 284 -6.13 -12.91 15.58
CA MET A 284 -7.28 -12.66 16.45
C MET A 284 -7.64 -13.89 17.31
N GLN A 285 -7.53 -15.10 16.75
CA GLN A 285 -7.77 -16.33 17.51
C GLN A 285 -6.67 -16.62 18.54
N MET A 286 -5.42 -16.33 18.16
CA MET A 286 -4.23 -16.57 19.01
C MET A 286 -4.03 -15.50 20.09
N GLU A 287 -4.91 -14.50 20.23
CA GLU A 287 -4.78 -13.41 21.20
C GLU A 287 -4.52 -13.92 22.63
N THR A 288 -5.23 -14.97 23.06
CA THR A 288 -5.06 -15.56 24.41
C THR A 288 -3.69 -16.23 24.55
N VAL A 289 -3.21 -16.89 23.50
CA VAL A 289 -1.88 -17.52 23.47
C VAL A 289 -0.80 -16.45 23.52
N TYR A 290 -0.94 -15.39 22.72
CA TYR A 290 0.00 -14.26 22.73
C TYR A 290 0.08 -13.59 24.12
N LYS A 291 -1.05 -13.42 24.82
CA LYS A 291 -1.06 -12.91 26.20
C LYS A 291 -0.29 -13.82 27.16
N LYS A 292 -0.44 -15.15 27.05
CA LYS A 292 0.31 -16.12 27.84
C LYS A 292 1.81 -16.08 27.53
N CYS A 293 2.19 -16.08 26.22
CA CYS A 293 3.58 -15.97 25.80
C CYS A 293 4.23 -14.68 26.30
N ARG A 294 3.53 -13.53 26.17
CA ARG A 294 4.00 -12.24 26.68
C ARG A 294 4.33 -12.29 28.15
N LYS A 295 3.45 -12.91 28.96
CA LYS A 295 3.67 -13.07 30.40
C LYS A 295 4.86 -14.03 30.69
N ALA A 296 4.94 -15.15 29.97
CA ALA A 296 6.01 -16.13 30.13
C ALA A 296 7.39 -15.55 29.78
N CYS A 297 7.47 -14.76 28.73
CA CYS A 297 8.70 -14.08 28.30
C CYS A 297 9.01 -12.82 29.13
N ARG A 298 8.26 -12.52 30.20
CA ARG A 298 8.42 -11.29 30.99
C ARG A 298 8.51 -10.03 30.15
N ALA A 299 7.73 -9.97 29.08
CA ALA A 299 7.78 -8.88 28.09
C ALA A 299 7.50 -7.50 28.69
N ASP A 300 6.71 -7.44 29.75
CA ASP A 300 6.40 -6.20 30.48
C ASP A 300 7.62 -5.63 31.25
N SER A 301 8.58 -6.49 31.63
CA SER A 301 9.85 -6.08 32.24
C SER A 301 10.87 -5.56 31.20
N HIS A 302 10.67 -5.91 29.92
CA HIS A 302 11.58 -5.51 28.82
C HIS A 302 10.79 -4.95 27.62
N PRO A 303 10.07 -3.82 27.78
CA PRO A 303 9.12 -3.34 26.78
C PRO A 303 9.80 -2.94 25.45
N HIS A 304 11.04 -2.47 25.47
CA HIS A 304 11.79 -2.10 24.27
C HIS A 304 12.19 -3.34 23.46
N ILE A 305 12.69 -4.39 24.13
CA ILE A 305 13.06 -5.66 23.47
C ILE A 305 11.84 -6.32 22.86
N TRP A 306 10.74 -6.33 23.62
CA TRP A 306 9.48 -6.88 23.12
C TRP A 306 8.93 -6.07 21.94
N GLY A 307 8.98 -4.75 22.02
CA GLY A 307 8.58 -3.86 20.94
C GLY A 307 9.42 -4.10 19.68
N PHE A 308 10.73 -4.21 19.80
CA PHE A 308 11.62 -4.54 18.68
C PHE A 308 11.26 -5.91 18.07
N PHE A 309 11.07 -6.95 18.89
CA PHE A 309 10.64 -8.27 18.39
C PHE A 309 9.32 -8.19 17.62
N GLN A 310 8.34 -7.41 18.12
CA GLN A 310 7.06 -7.25 17.43
C GLN A 310 7.22 -6.58 16.06
N VAL A 311 8.01 -5.51 15.97
CA VAL A 311 8.32 -4.81 14.71
C VAL A 311 9.05 -5.74 13.76
N PHE A 312 10.13 -6.40 14.22
CA PHE A 312 10.92 -7.34 13.42
C PHE A 312 10.07 -8.48 12.84
N ARG A 313 9.28 -9.15 13.69
CA ARG A 313 8.35 -10.21 13.25
C ARG A 313 7.35 -9.69 12.23
N THR A 314 6.74 -8.52 12.47
CA THR A 314 5.72 -7.96 11.57
C THR A 314 6.32 -7.57 10.24
N PHE A 315 7.50 -6.94 10.25
CA PHE A 315 8.25 -6.59 9.04
C PHE A 315 8.49 -7.82 8.15
N TRP A 316 9.00 -8.92 8.72
CA TRP A 316 9.26 -10.14 7.96
C TRP A 316 7.99 -10.82 7.46
N LEU A 317 6.93 -10.89 8.27
CA LEU A 317 5.63 -11.43 7.83
C LEU A 317 5.08 -10.66 6.63
N ILE A 318 5.14 -9.33 6.68
CA ILE A 318 4.63 -8.49 5.59
C ILE A 318 5.51 -8.62 4.34
N ASN A 319 6.83 -8.60 4.46
CA ASN A 319 7.71 -8.77 3.30
C ASN A 319 7.56 -10.16 2.68
N PHE A 320 7.38 -11.19 3.48
CA PHE A 320 7.08 -12.54 3.00
C PHE A 320 5.78 -12.57 2.17
N LEU A 321 4.70 -11.96 2.66
CA LEU A 321 3.44 -11.89 1.92
C LEU A 321 3.57 -11.07 0.62
N ARG A 322 4.35 -10.00 0.63
CA ARG A 322 4.52 -9.11 -0.53
C ARG A 322 5.19 -9.77 -1.73
N VAL A 323 6.12 -10.67 -1.50
CA VAL A 323 6.80 -11.39 -2.58
C VAL A 323 5.81 -11.95 -3.59
N MET A 324 4.68 -12.48 -3.11
CA MET A 324 3.62 -13.04 -3.97
C MET A 324 3.08 -12.02 -4.98
N SER A 325 3.02 -10.74 -4.64
CA SER A 325 2.53 -9.71 -5.56
C SER A 325 3.50 -9.41 -6.71
N ASN A 326 4.80 -9.64 -6.53
CA ASN A 326 5.83 -9.35 -7.53
C ASN A 326 6.22 -10.55 -8.40
N CYS A 327 6.02 -11.77 -7.93
CA CYS A 327 6.19 -12.98 -8.75
C CYS A 327 5.25 -12.95 -9.96
N LYS A 328 5.66 -13.61 -11.06
CA LYS A 328 4.86 -13.70 -12.28
C LYS A 328 3.47 -14.31 -12.00
N ASP A 329 3.46 -15.41 -11.27
CA ASP A 329 2.25 -16.13 -10.90
C ASP A 329 2.36 -16.77 -9.51
N PHE A 330 1.32 -17.51 -9.10
CA PHE A 330 1.29 -18.16 -7.80
C PHE A 330 2.32 -19.30 -7.67
N MET A 331 2.57 -20.07 -8.75
CA MET A 331 3.52 -21.20 -8.72
C MET A 331 4.95 -20.70 -8.58
N GLU A 332 5.28 -19.59 -9.23
CA GLU A 332 6.58 -18.95 -9.05
C GLU A 332 6.77 -18.45 -7.61
N SER A 333 5.70 -17.96 -6.96
CA SER A 333 5.75 -17.60 -5.53
C SER A 333 6.08 -18.81 -4.64
N ILE A 334 5.52 -19.98 -4.93
CA ILE A 334 5.85 -21.22 -4.21
C ILE A 334 7.32 -21.59 -4.43
N THR A 335 7.80 -21.48 -5.68
CA THR A 335 9.22 -21.70 -6.00
C THR A 335 10.12 -20.75 -5.23
N TYR A 336 9.79 -19.46 -5.18
CA TYR A 336 10.49 -18.46 -4.39
C TYR A 336 10.58 -18.88 -2.93
N TYR A 337 9.46 -19.24 -2.31
CA TYR A 337 9.43 -19.65 -0.90
C TYR A 337 10.21 -20.93 -0.64
N GLY A 338 10.18 -21.88 -1.56
CA GLY A 338 11.01 -23.09 -1.49
C GLY A 338 12.50 -22.77 -1.55
N ASN A 339 12.89 -21.87 -2.44
CA ASN A 339 14.27 -21.46 -2.64
C ASN A 339 14.84 -20.58 -1.51
N LEU A 340 14.00 -19.89 -0.73
CA LEU A 340 14.44 -19.18 0.47
C LEU A 340 15.20 -20.07 1.47
N PHE A 341 14.83 -21.34 1.55
CA PHE A 341 15.39 -22.28 2.53
C PHE A 341 16.39 -23.28 1.92
N ARG A 342 16.67 -23.17 0.61
CA ARG A 342 17.62 -24.04 -0.11
C ARG A 342 18.93 -23.31 -0.41
N GLY A 343 19.97 -24.08 -0.70
CA GLY A 343 21.22 -23.57 -1.26
C GLY A 343 22.15 -22.84 -0.26
N TRP A 344 21.91 -22.88 1.03
CA TRP A 344 22.73 -22.21 2.03
C TRP A 344 24.18 -22.72 2.09
N GLY A 345 24.43 -23.99 1.80
CA GLY A 345 25.77 -24.60 1.78
C GLY A 345 26.53 -24.42 0.47
N THR A 346 25.89 -23.93 -0.60
CA THR A 346 26.49 -23.78 -1.93
C THR A 346 26.56 -22.34 -2.39
N MET A 347 26.24 -21.38 -1.51
CA MET A 347 26.28 -19.95 -1.85
C MET A 347 27.71 -19.42 -1.84
N HIS A 348 28.16 -18.89 -2.97
CA HIS A 348 29.35 -18.08 -3.07
C HIS A 348 28.98 -16.61 -2.95
N ILE A 349 29.31 -16.00 -1.80
CA ILE A 349 29.11 -14.57 -1.56
C ILE A 349 30.46 -13.88 -1.76
N GLU A 350 30.65 -13.27 -2.92
CA GLU A 350 31.92 -12.56 -3.27
C GLU A 350 31.99 -11.16 -2.62
N GLY A 351 30.98 -10.78 -1.84
CA GLY A 351 30.90 -9.50 -1.15
C GLY A 351 29.49 -8.91 -1.16
N ILE A 352 29.31 -7.74 -0.54
CA ILE A 352 28.02 -7.07 -0.44
C ILE A 352 27.40 -6.77 -1.82
N SER A 353 28.24 -6.44 -2.81
CA SER A 353 27.78 -6.14 -4.17
C SER A 353 27.05 -7.31 -4.85
N SER A 354 27.34 -8.55 -4.48
CA SER A 354 26.66 -9.73 -5.02
C SER A 354 25.16 -9.77 -4.69
N PHE A 355 24.73 -9.06 -3.65
CA PHE A 355 23.31 -8.89 -3.29
C PHE A 355 22.58 -7.79 -4.08
N PHE A 356 23.26 -7.10 -4.98
CA PHE A 356 22.72 -6.02 -5.79
C PHE A 356 22.99 -6.26 -7.27
N PRO A 357 22.44 -7.34 -7.85
CA PRO A 357 22.74 -7.70 -9.23
C PRO A 357 22.37 -6.56 -10.19
N SER A 358 23.19 -6.38 -11.21
CA SER A 358 23.07 -5.35 -12.25
C SER A 358 23.11 -3.89 -11.76
N MET A 359 23.35 -3.64 -10.48
CA MET A 359 23.53 -2.27 -9.96
C MET A 359 25.01 -1.86 -10.05
N SER A 360 25.25 -0.60 -10.46
CA SER A 360 26.57 0.01 -10.36
C SER A 360 26.97 0.24 -8.88
N ARG A 361 28.25 0.37 -8.60
CA ARG A 361 28.72 0.72 -7.23
C ARG A 361 28.12 2.04 -6.73
N SER A 362 28.01 3.04 -7.61
CA SER A 362 27.37 4.32 -7.27
C SER A 362 25.89 4.15 -6.92
N ASP A 363 25.15 3.35 -7.69
CA ASP A 363 23.73 3.09 -7.41
C ASP A 363 23.52 2.39 -6.07
N ILE A 364 24.37 1.41 -5.74
CA ILE A 364 24.33 0.70 -4.44
C ILE A 364 24.55 1.70 -3.29
N ILE A 365 25.61 2.54 -3.39
CA ILE A 365 25.92 3.53 -2.35
C ILE A 365 24.78 4.51 -2.18
N ILE A 366 24.24 5.06 -3.26
CA ILE A 366 23.18 6.07 -3.24
C ILE A 366 21.90 5.47 -2.69
N ALA A 367 21.44 4.34 -3.23
CA ALA A 367 20.23 3.69 -2.77
C ALA A 367 20.32 3.29 -1.29
N SER A 368 21.47 2.77 -0.85
CA SER A 368 21.69 2.41 0.55
C SER A 368 21.71 3.64 1.46
N PHE A 369 22.43 4.69 1.08
CA PHE A 369 22.53 5.94 1.85
C PHE A 369 21.15 6.58 2.04
N PHE A 370 20.39 6.77 0.97
CA PHE A 370 19.07 7.38 1.06
C PHE A 370 18.04 6.46 1.72
N SER A 371 18.16 5.13 1.60
CA SER A 371 17.32 4.18 2.35
C SER A 371 17.56 4.28 3.86
N ILE A 372 18.81 4.43 4.30
CA ILE A 372 19.14 4.64 5.71
C ILE A 372 18.55 5.96 6.21
N ILE A 373 18.69 7.04 5.43
CA ILE A 373 18.07 8.34 5.77
C ILE A 373 16.55 8.20 5.86
N PHE A 374 15.92 7.48 4.93
CA PHE A 374 14.48 7.28 4.93
C PHE A 374 13.99 6.58 6.21
N VAL A 375 14.65 5.47 6.58
CA VAL A 375 14.36 4.76 7.83
C VAL A 375 14.63 5.63 9.05
N PHE A 376 15.71 6.42 9.05
CA PHE A 376 16.01 7.36 10.12
C PHE A 376 14.94 8.43 10.29
N VAL A 377 14.46 9.01 9.19
CA VAL A 377 13.35 10.00 9.21
C VAL A 377 12.09 9.37 9.79
N ASP A 378 11.72 8.15 9.35
CA ASP A 378 10.58 7.41 9.87
C ASP A 378 10.70 7.16 11.38
N LEU A 379 11.89 6.76 11.87
CA LEU A 379 12.15 6.57 13.30
C LEU A 379 12.02 7.89 14.08
N MET A 380 12.59 8.97 13.56
CA MET A 380 12.50 10.28 14.22
C MET A 380 11.05 10.78 14.31
N GLN A 381 10.26 10.55 13.27
CA GLN A 381 8.82 10.88 13.26
C GLN A 381 8.02 9.99 14.21
N GLU A 382 8.31 8.67 14.29
CA GLU A 382 7.63 7.75 15.21
C GLU A 382 7.77 8.17 16.67
N TYR A 383 8.94 8.70 17.04
CA TYR A 383 9.21 9.19 18.39
C TYR A 383 8.90 10.68 18.59
N ASN A 384 8.22 11.34 17.66
CA ASN A 384 7.90 12.79 17.69
C ASN A 384 9.13 13.68 17.91
N LYS A 385 10.29 13.28 17.36
CA LYS A 385 11.56 14.01 17.50
C LYS A 385 11.93 14.79 16.25
N TRP A 386 11.25 14.55 15.11
CA TRP A 386 11.59 15.12 13.82
C TRP A 386 11.46 16.64 13.81
N ASP A 387 10.34 17.18 14.27
CA ASP A 387 10.10 18.64 14.26
C ASP A 387 11.12 19.36 15.17
N LYS A 388 11.31 18.84 16.39
CA LYS A 388 12.33 19.37 17.32
C LYS A 388 13.75 19.30 16.77
N PHE A 389 14.06 18.28 15.97
CA PHE A 389 15.36 18.15 15.31
C PHE A 389 15.50 19.20 14.21
N THR A 390 14.50 19.29 13.32
CA THR A 390 14.55 20.23 12.17
C THR A 390 14.52 21.70 12.60
N GLU A 391 13.84 22.04 13.69
CA GLU A 391 13.84 23.40 14.26
C GLU A 391 15.23 23.85 14.71
N LYS A 392 16.03 22.92 15.26
CA LYS A 392 17.39 23.20 15.72
C LYS A 392 18.41 23.32 14.59
N VAL A 393 18.10 22.86 13.38
CA VAL A 393 19.01 22.93 12.24
C VAL A 393 19.09 24.37 11.72
N PRO A 394 20.29 24.99 11.69
CA PRO A 394 20.48 26.33 11.14
C PRO A 394 19.96 26.47 9.71
N GLY A 395 19.42 27.64 9.37
CA GLY A 395 18.86 27.91 8.03
C GLY A 395 19.85 27.63 6.90
N ALA A 396 21.11 28.02 7.06
CA ALA A 396 22.18 27.75 6.08
C ALA A 396 22.36 26.25 5.84
N VAL A 397 22.39 25.43 6.91
CA VAL A 397 22.53 23.97 6.79
C VAL A 397 21.32 23.37 6.06
N ARG A 398 20.11 23.83 6.37
CA ARG A 398 18.89 23.41 5.65
C ARG A 398 18.96 23.74 4.16
N SER A 399 19.42 24.97 3.81
CA SER A 399 19.58 25.37 2.40
C SER A 399 20.60 24.51 1.66
N ILE A 400 21.75 24.25 2.30
CA ILE A 400 22.79 23.37 1.74
C ILE A 400 22.23 21.95 1.55
N THR A 401 21.47 21.45 2.53
CA THR A 401 20.84 20.11 2.42
C THR A 401 19.89 20.05 1.23
N TYR A 402 19.02 21.04 1.04
CA TYR A 402 18.10 21.05 -0.11
C TYR A 402 18.86 21.19 -1.44
N ALA A 403 19.86 22.05 -1.52
CA ALA A 403 20.72 22.16 -2.71
C ALA A 403 21.43 20.82 -3.02
N GLY A 404 21.96 20.15 -1.99
CA GLY A 404 22.58 18.84 -2.12
C GLY A 404 21.61 17.76 -2.60
N LEU A 405 20.35 17.74 -2.11
CA LEU A 405 19.32 16.82 -2.58
C LEU A 405 18.95 17.09 -4.04
N ILE A 406 18.78 18.34 -4.44
CA ILE A 406 18.52 18.73 -5.82
C ILE A 406 19.69 18.30 -6.72
N PHE A 407 20.92 18.59 -6.30
CA PHE A 407 22.13 18.17 -7.03
C PHE A 407 22.21 16.65 -7.19
N ALA A 408 21.94 15.89 -6.11
CA ALA A 408 21.91 14.43 -6.16
C ALA A 408 20.85 13.91 -7.14
N LEU A 409 19.67 14.52 -7.18
CA LEU A 409 18.63 14.18 -8.16
C LEU A 409 19.12 14.43 -9.58
N PHE A 410 19.73 15.58 -9.87
CA PHE A 410 20.27 15.86 -11.22
C PHE A 410 21.34 14.86 -11.65
N MET A 411 22.24 14.52 -10.73
CA MET A 411 23.37 13.65 -11.04
C MET A 411 22.98 12.18 -11.21
N TYR A 412 21.99 11.70 -10.46
CA TYR A 412 21.76 10.27 -10.29
C TYR A 412 20.36 9.79 -10.70
N ALA A 413 19.39 10.68 -10.96
CA ALA A 413 18.05 10.30 -11.42
C ALA A 413 18.03 9.80 -12.89
N GLY A 414 18.99 10.18 -13.71
CA GLY A 414 19.02 9.98 -15.15
C GLY A 414 19.81 8.77 -15.67
N GLY A 415 20.25 7.84 -14.80
CA GLY A 415 21.28 6.86 -15.16
C GLY A 415 20.85 5.64 -16.00
N ASN A 416 19.55 5.37 -16.25
CA ASN A 416 19.12 4.22 -17.05
C ASN A 416 17.83 4.55 -17.81
N ASN A 417 17.99 5.01 -19.05
CA ASN A 417 16.87 5.39 -19.92
C ASN A 417 15.93 4.25 -20.31
N ASP A 418 16.30 2.99 -20.10
CA ASP A 418 15.47 1.82 -20.45
C ASP A 418 14.60 1.30 -19.30
N LEU A 419 14.74 1.85 -18.10
CA LEU A 419 14.05 1.39 -16.89
C LEU A 419 13.28 2.50 -16.16
N THR A 420 12.92 3.59 -16.81
CA THR A 420 11.89 4.49 -16.29
C THR A 420 10.55 3.76 -16.29
N SER A 421 10.48 2.71 -15.49
CA SER A 421 9.24 2.10 -15.11
C SER A 421 8.39 3.19 -14.47
N GLY A 422 7.20 3.38 -14.95
CA GLY A 422 6.20 4.20 -14.27
C GLY A 422 6.15 3.84 -12.78
N PHE A 423 5.34 4.51 -12.02
CA PHE A 423 5.14 4.10 -10.63
C PHE A 423 4.62 2.67 -10.57
N LEU A 424 5.21 1.82 -9.72
CA LEU A 424 4.85 0.40 -9.58
C LEU A 424 3.33 0.21 -9.38
N TYR A 425 2.70 1.09 -8.62
CA TYR A 425 1.26 1.01 -8.33
C TYR A 425 0.38 1.53 -9.49
N ALA A 426 0.91 2.23 -10.48
CA ALA A 426 0.15 2.67 -11.64
C ALA A 426 -0.11 1.54 -12.65
N VAL A 427 0.58 0.41 -12.48
CA VAL A 427 0.46 -0.78 -13.35
C VAL A 427 -0.67 -1.72 -12.85
N PHE A 428 -1.19 -1.51 -11.64
CA PHE A 428 -2.27 -2.32 -11.04
C PHE A 428 -3.69 -1.79 -11.38
#